data_a272eb33ad759bf04f537059b5efb667
#
_entry.id   a272eb33ad759bf04f537059b5efb667
#
_cell.length_a   1.000
_cell.length_b   1.000
_cell.length_c   1.000
_cell.angle_alpha   90.00
_cell.angle_beta   90.00
_cell.angle_gamma   90.00
#
_symmetry.space_group_name_H-M   'P 1'
#
loop_
_entity.id
_entity.type
_entity.pdbx_description
1 polymer ?
#
loop_
_entity_poly.entity_id
_entity_poly.type
_entity_poly.pdbx_seq_one_letter_code
_entity_poly.pdbx_strand_id
1 'polypeptide(L)'
;IEFQVPASQDFKLAHKEIDQILKRAQVRPLAVGVHNDRQLLQFCYTSEVADSALKILDEAGLPGELRLRQGLALVAMVGAGVTRNPLHCHRFWQQLKGQPVEFTWQSDDGISLVAVLRTGPTESLIQGLHQSVFRAEKRIGLVLFGKGNIGSRWLELFAREQSTLSARTGFEFVLAGVVDS
;
A
#
# COMPACT_ATOMS: atom_id res chain seq x y z
N ILE A 1 -12.51 -0.76 -15.20
CA ILE A 1 -12.88 -0.01 -16.42
C ILE A 1 -11.63 0.71 -16.91
N GLU A 2 -11.33 0.55 -18.17
CA GLU A 2 -10.25 1.24 -18.87
C GLU A 2 -10.87 2.26 -19.82
N PHE A 3 -10.35 3.48 -19.83
CA PHE A 3 -10.74 4.52 -20.77
C PHE A 3 -9.52 5.00 -21.55
N GLN A 4 -9.49 4.70 -22.84
CA GLN A 4 -8.45 5.14 -23.75
C GLN A 4 -8.80 6.51 -24.31
N VAL A 5 -8.06 7.54 -23.93
CA VAL A 5 -8.23 8.91 -24.40
C VAL A 5 -7.60 9.04 -25.78
N PRO A 6 -8.29 9.60 -26.79
CA PRO A 6 -7.70 9.85 -28.10
C PRO A 6 -6.53 10.84 -28.02
N ALA A 7 -5.51 10.67 -28.87
CA ALA A 7 -4.36 11.57 -28.92
C ALA A 7 -4.70 13.02 -29.30
N SER A 8 -5.88 13.23 -29.90
CA SER A 8 -6.41 14.56 -30.26
C SER A 8 -7.03 15.32 -29.07
N GLN A 9 -7.23 14.68 -27.93
CA GLN A 9 -7.86 15.25 -26.76
C GLN A 9 -6.82 15.52 -25.65
N ASP A 10 -7.03 16.60 -24.88
CA ASP A 10 -6.23 16.87 -23.70
C ASP A 10 -6.54 15.83 -22.60
N PHE A 11 -5.54 15.03 -22.27
CA PHE A 11 -5.64 13.94 -21.32
C PHE A 11 -6.05 14.41 -19.91
N LYS A 12 -5.53 15.57 -19.48
CA LYS A 12 -5.87 16.11 -18.14
C LYS A 12 -7.32 16.59 -18.10
N LEU A 13 -7.80 17.16 -19.20
CA LEU A 13 -9.18 17.60 -19.31
C LEU A 13 -10.11 16.40 -19.30
N ALA A 14 -9.83 15.37 -20.09
CA ALA A 14 -10.60 14.12 -20.11
C ALA A 14 -10.67 13.47 -18.72
N HIS A 15 -9.54 13.40 -18.02
CA HIS A 15 -9.51 12.87 -16.65
C HIS A 15 -10.42 13.68 -15.71
N LYS A 16 -10.35 15.00 -15.77
CA LYS A 16 -11.19 15.89 -14.94
C LYS A 16 -12.67 15.74 -15.26
N GLU A 17 -13.04 15.62 -16.52
CA GLU A 17 -14.42 15.42 -16.96
C GLU A 17 -14.97 14.11 -16.43
N ILE A 18 -14.22 13.00 -16.59
CA ILE A 18 -14.61 11.69 -16.06
C ILE A 18 -14.78 11.73 -14.54
N ASP A 19 -13.84 12.33 -13.83
CA ASP A 19 -13.92 12.48 -12.38
C ASP A 19 -15.17 13.26 -11.94
N GLN A 20 -15.55 14.30 -12.66
CA GLN A 20 -16.77 15.07 -12.39
C GLN A 20 -18.05 14.26 -12.68
N ILE A 21 -18.07 13.47 -13.75
CA ILE A 21 -19.20 12.60 -14.09
C ILE A 21 -19.40 11.57 -13.01
N LEU A 22 -18.34 10.86 -12.61
CA LEU A 22 -18.37 9.85 -11.56
C LEU A 22 -18.78 10.43 -10.20
N LYS A 23 -18.28 11.62 -9.86
CA LYS A 23 -18.66 12.34 -8.63
C LYS A 23 -20.15 12.73 -8.61
N ARG A 24 -20.68 13.25 -9.72
CA ARG A 24 -22.11 13.60 -9.83
C ARG A 24 -23.01 12.39 -9.72
N ALA A 25 -22.58 11.26 -10.26
CA ALA A 25 -23.28 9.99 -10.16
C ALA A 25 -23.09 9.28 -8.81
N GLN A 26 -22.27 9.84 -7.92
CA GLN A 26 -21.89 9.27 -6.63
C GLN A 26 -21.22 7.89 -6.74
N VAL A 27 -20.61 7.59 -7.87
CA VAL A 27 -19.87 6.35 -8.13
C VAL A 27 -18.39 6.60 -7.95
N ARG A 28 -17.83 6.08 -6.84
CA ARG A 28 -16.43 6.27 -6.49
C ARG A 28 -15.61 5.01 -6.82
N PRO A 29 -14.52 5.13 -7.60
CA PRO A 29 -13.61 4.02 -7.79
C PRO A 29 -12.83 3.70 -6.51
N LEU A 30 -12.49 2.43 -6.34
CA LEU A 30 -11.61 1.96 -5.26
C LEU A 30 -10.15 2.36 -5.48
N ALA A 31 -9.76 2.47 -6.75
CA ALA A 31 -8.43 2.93 -7.17
C ALA A 31 -8.49 3.52 -8.57
N VAL A 32 -7.59 4.46 -8.86
CA VAL A 32 -7.47 5.11 -10.16
C VAL A 32 -6.05 5.00 -10.67
N GLY A 33 -5.87 4.42 -11.84
CA GLY A 33 -4.61 4.38 -12.58
C GLY A 33 -4.58 5.47 -13.65
N VAL A 34 -3.51 6.26 -13.67
CA VAL A 34 -3.33 7.36 -14.62
C VAL A 34 -2.02 7.14 -15.37
N HIS A 35 -2.11 6.82 -16.66
CA HIS A 35 -0.98 6.51 -17.52
C HIS A 35 -0.87 7.54 -18.64
N ASN A 36 -0.16 8.62 -18.38
CA ASN A 36 0.00 9.75 -19.32
C ASN A 36 0.72 9.33 -20.62
N ASP A 37 1.69 8.43 -20.52
CA ASP A 37 2.45 7.89 -21.65
C ASP A 37 1.60 7.08 -22.64
N ARG A 38 0.53 6.48 -22.13
CA ARG A 38 -0.40 5.64 -22.90
C ARG A 38 -1.74 6.30 -23.13
N GLN A 39 -1.97 7.50 -22.64
CA GLN A 39 -3.27 8.17 -22.68
C GLN A 39 -4.40 7.28 -22.10
N LEU A 40 -4.10 6.51 -21.05
CA LEU A 40 -4.99 5.52 -20.47
C LEU A 40 -5.37 5.88 -19.04
N LEU A 41 -6.67 5.87 -18.75
CA LEU A 41 -7.24 5.96 -17.42
C LEU A 41 -7.84 4.60 -17.02
N GLN A 42 -7.56 4.16 -15.81
CA GLN A 42 -8.08 2.92 -15.26
C GLN A 42 -8.83 3.19 -13.96
N PHE A 43 -10.05 2.69 -13.86
CA PHE A 43 -10.90 2.85 -12.67
C PHE A 43 -11.26 1.46 -12.15
N CYS A 44 -10.87 1.16 -10.92
CA CYS A 44 -11.15 -0.11 -10.28
C CYS A 44 -12.43 -0.01 -9.45
N TYR A 45 -13.33 -0.96 -9.63
CA TYR A 45 -14.60 -1.08 -8.90
C TYR A 45 -14.78 -2.51 -8.42
N THR A 46 -15.69 -2.71 -7.47
CA THR A 46 -16.24 -4.05 -7.20
C THR A 46 -17.11 -4.49 -8.40
N SER A 47 -17.31 -5.80 -8.56
CA SER A 47 -18.14 -6.35 -9.63
C SER A 47 -19.57 -5.80 -9.64
N GLU A 48 -20.14 -5.54 -8.44
CA GLU A 48 -21.51 -5.04 -8.32
C GLU A 48 -21.67 -3.61 -8.85
N VAL A 49 -20.60 -2.80 -8.79
CA VAL A 49 -20.63 -1.38 -9.19
C VAL A 49 -20.10 -1.18 -10.61
N ALA A 50 -19.27 -2.09 -11.11
CA ALA A 50 -18.56 -1.94 -12.37
C ALA A 50 -19.50 -1.72 -13.57
N ASP A 51 -20.58 -2.49 -13.69
CA ASP A 51 -21.53 -2.39 -14.81
C ASP A 51 -22.27 -1.04 -14.78
N SER A 52 -22.65 -0.56 -13.60
CA SER A 52 -23.30 0.74 -13.43
C SER A 52 -22.35 1.89 -13.78
N ALA A 53 -21.09 1.80 -13.34
CA ALA A 53 -20.07 2.78 -13.65
C ALA A 53 -19.76 2.82 -15.17
N LEU A 54 -19.66 1.65 -15.80
CA LEU A 54 -19.45 1.54 -17.23
C LEU A 54 -20.57 2.22 -18.01
N LYS A 55 -21.82 1.93 -17.64
CA LYS A 55 -23.00 2.52 -18.28
C LYS A 55 -23.04 4.05 -18.17
N ILE A 56 -22.72 4.58 -16.98
CA ILE A 56 -22.65 6.04 -16.74
C ILE A 56 -21.60 6.69 -17.65
N LEU A 57 -20.44 6.07 -17.80
CA LEU A 57 -19.37 6.59 -18.64
C LEU A 57 -19.69 6.49 -20.14
N ASP A 58 -20.36 5.41 -20.55
CA ASP A 58 -20.81 5.21 -21.93
C ASP A 58 -21.88 6.22 -22.32
N GLU A 59 -22.89 6.43 -21.46
CA GLU A 59 -23.95 7.41 -21.64
C GLU A 59 -23.45 8.88 -21.67
N ALA A 60 -22.29 9.14 -21.07
CA ALA A 60 -21.67 10.46 -21.10
C ALA A 60 -21.12 10.84 -22.47
N GLY A 61 -20.94 9.88 -23.38
CA GLY A 61 -20.55 10.12 -24.77
C GLY A 61 -19.19 10.79 -24.93
N LEU A 62 -18.26 10.58 -23.98
CA LEU A 62 -16.92 11.15 -24.08
C LEU A 62 -16.16 10.53 -25.27
N PRO A 63 -15.38 11.34 -26.00
CA PRO A 63 -14.54 10.81 -27.07
C PRO A 63 -13.44 9.91 -26.49
N GLY A 64 -13.49 8.65 -26.82
CA GLY A 64 -12.54 7.64 -26.33
C GLY A 64 -13.09 6.24 -26.45
N GLU A 65 -12.30 5.27 -26.01
CA GLU A 65 -12.69 3.86 -26.02
C GLU A 65 -12.80 3.34 -24.58
N LEU A 66 -13.98 2.85 -24.23
CA LEU A 66 -14.25 2.19 -22.95
C LEU A 66 -14.09 0.68 -23.09
N ARG A 67 -13.38 0.09 -22.13
CA ARG A 67 -13.23 -1.37 -22.03
C ARG A 67 -13.48 -1.82 -20.59
N LEU A 68 -14.27 -2.88 -20.44
CA LEU A 68 -14.39 -3.56 -19.16
C LEU A 68 -13.36 -4.68 -19.08
N ARG A 69 -12.56 -4.66 -18.02
CA ARG A 69 -11.60 -5.70 -17.71
C ARG A 69 -11.94 -6.33 -16.38
N GLN A 70 -12.07 -7.64 -16.34
CA GLN A 70 -12.43 -8.43 -15.17
C GLN A 70 -11.26 -9.30 -14.71
N GLY A 71 -11.42 -9.98 -13.56
CA GLY A 71 -10.42 -10.90 -13.05
C GLY A 71 -9.23 -10.21 -12.37
N LEU A 72 -9.33 -8.92 -12.08
CA LEU A 72 -8.34 -8.19 -11.29
C LEU A 72 -8.60 -8.37 -9.80
N ALA A 73 -7.54 -8.26 -9.01
CA ALA A 73 -7.63 -8.26 -7.56
C ALA A 73 -7.01 -6.97 -7.00
N LEU A 74 -7.57 -6.48 -5.91
CA LEU A 74 -7.08 -5.28 -5.24
C LEU A 74 -6.53 -5.64 -3.88
N VAL A 75 -5.30 -5.20 -3.63
CA VAL A 75 -4.64 -5.30 -2.32
C VAL A 75 -4.40 -3.89 -1.80
N ALA A 76 -4.92 -3.59 -0.64
CA ALA A 76 -4.80 -2.27 -0.04
C ALA A 76 -4.26 -2.32 1.39
N MET A 77 -3.42 -1.34 1.71
CA MET A 77 -3.06 -1.01 3.08
C MET A 77 -3.78 0.28 3.46
N VAL A 78 -4.66 0.21 4.48
CA VAL A 78 -5.50 1.33 4.89
C VAL A 78 -5.23 1.66 6.36
N GLY A 79 -5.02 2.92 6.64
CA GLY A 79 -4.80 3.42 8.00
C GLY A 79 -4.36 4.87 8.04
N ALA A 80 -4.55 5.51 9.18
CA ALA A 80 -4.16 6.90 9.37
C ALA A 80 -2.65 7.09 9.12
N GLY A 81 -2.30 7.98 8.20
CA GLY A 81 -0.91 8.32 7.89
C GLY A 81 -0.10 7.23 7.17
N VAL A 82 -0.75 6.20 6.64
CA VAL A 82 -0.09 5.09 5.93
C VAL A 82 0.84 5.59 4.83
N THR A 83 0.39 6.54 4.02
CA THR A 83 1.19 7.06 2.91
C THR A 83 2.28 8.05 3.35
N ARG A 84 2.17 8.57 4.58
CA ARG A 84 3.14 9.51 5.16
C ARG A 84 4.28 8.81 5.88
N ASN A 85 4.15 7.51 6.13
CA ASN A 85 5.22 6.73 6.76
C ASN A 85 6.05 6.01 5.68
N PRO A 86 7.29 6.48 5.40
CA PRO A 86 8.13 5.90 4.35
C PRO A 86 8.43 4.42 4.57
N LEU A 87 8.50 3.98 5.82
CA LEU A 87 8.77 2.59 6.16
C LEU A 87 7.58 1.68 5.79
N HIS A 88 6.34 2.12 6.05
CA HIS A 88 5.15 1.38 5.65
C HIS A 88 5.05 1.30 4.12
N CYS A 89 5.27 2.41 3.43
CA CYS A 89 5.29 2.44 1.97
C CYS A 89 6.36 1.46 1.43
N HIS A 90 7.59 1.55 1.93
CA HIS A 90 8.68 0.67 1.52
C HIS A 90 8.34 -0.80 1.74
N ARG A 91 7.84 -1.18 2.90
CA ARG A 91 7.44 -2.55 3.24
C ARG A 91 6.33 -3.06 2.33
N PHE A 92 5.33 -2.23 2.05
CA PHE A 92 4.24 -2.56 1.13
C PHE A 92 4.78 -2.89 -0.27
N TRP A 93 5.62 -2.01 -0.83
CA TRP A 93 6.19 -2.20 -2.17
C TRP A 93 7.16 -3.38 -2.24
N GLN A 94 7.90 -3.65 -1.19
CA GLN A 94 8.80 -4.81 -1.13
C GLN A 94 8.05 -6.14 -1.22
N GLN A 95 6.89 -6.25 -0.57
CA GLN A 95 6.06 -7.46 -0.64
C GLN A 95 5.43 -7.67 -2.02
N LEU A 96 5.22 -6.60 -2.76
CA LEU A 96 4.67 -6.65 -4.12
C LEU A 96 5.72 -6.95 -5.19
N LYS A 97 6.99 -7.00 -4.83
CA LYS A 97 8.07 -7.30 -5.78
C LYS A 97 7.87 -8.69 -6.39
N GLY A 98 7.85 -8.76 -7.73
CA GLY A 98 7.59 -10.00 -8.47
C GLY A 98 6.11 -10.37 -8.62
N GLN A 99 5.19 -9.62 -8.03
CA GLN A 99 3.76 -9.81 -8.26
C GLN A 99 3.32 -9.17 -9.59
N PRO A 100 2.29 -9.72 -10.26
CA PRO A 100 1.78 -9.18 -11.52
C PRO A 100 0.94 -7.90 -11.29
N VAL A 101 1.58 -6.83 -10.86
CA VAL A 101 0.94 -5.55 -10.59
C VAL A 101 0.52 -4.90 -11.91
N GLU A 102 -0.74 -4.50 -11.99
CA GLU A 102 -1.29 -3.75 -13.13
C GLU A 102 -1.01 -2.26 -12.98
N PHE A 103 -1.43 -1.70 -11.85
CA PHE A 103 -1.10 -0.33 -11.47
C PHE A 103 -1.16 -0.19 -9.93
N THR A 104 -0.69 0.94 -9.47
CA THR A 104 -0.68 1.31 -8.06
C THR A 104 -1.37 2.66 -7.89
N TRP A 105 -1.99 2.85 -6.75
CA TRP A 105 -2.67 4.09 -6.41
C TRP A 105 -2.48 4.45 -4.95
N GLN A 106 -2.51 5.74 -4.70
CA GLN A 106 -2.43 6.32 -3.37
C GLN A 106 -3.55 7.35 -3.24
N SER A 107 -4.31 7.27 -2.15
CA SER A 107 -5.38 8.23 -1.90
C SER A 107 -4.85 9.62 -1.56
N ASP A 108 -5.57 10.66 -2.00
CA ASP A 108 -5.19 12.06 -1.77
C ASP A 108 -5.19 12.43 -0.27
N ASP A 109 -6.06 11.79 0.51
CA ASP A 109 -6.14 11.97 1.98
C ASP A 109 -5.00 11.27 2.73
N GLY A 110 -4.23 10.45 2.03
CA GLY A 110 -3.06 9.76 2.58
C GLY A 110 -3.36 8.56 3.46
N ILE A 111 -4.58 8.03 3.41
CA ILE A 111 -4.98 6.89 4.24
C ILE A 111 -4.90 5.53 3.54
N SER A 112 -4.69 5.50 2.23
CA SER A 112 -4.69 4.24 1.46
C SER A 112 -3.51 4.16 0.49
N LEU A 113 -2.82 3.01 0.52
CA LEU A 113 -1.92 2.54 -0.55
C LEU A 113 -2.56 1.31 -1.20
N VAL A 114 -2.68 1.32 -2.51
CA VAL A 114 -3.39 0.29 -3.26
C VAL A 114 -2.50 -0.25 -4.38
N ALA A 115 -2.53 -1.56 -4.56
CA ALA A 115 -2.02 -2.24 -5.74
C ALA A 115 -3.14 -3.05 -6.39
N VAL A 116 -3.33 -2.88 -7.68
CA VAL A 116 -4.23 -3.71 -8.48
C VAL A 116 -3.39 -4.78 -9.17
N LEU A 117 -3.77 -6.03 -8.99
CA LEU A 117 -3.07 -7.21 -9.47
C LEU A 117 -3.85 -7.85 -10.61
N ARG A 118 -3.15 -8.43 -11.59
CA ARG A 118 -3.75 -9.19 -12.70
C ARG A 118 -4.29 -10.55 -12.28
N THR A 119 -3.88 -11.04 -11.12
CA THR A 119 -4.31 -12.32 -10.56
C THR A 119 -4.64 -12.13 -9.09
N GLY A 120 -5.45 -13.04 -8.53
CA GLY A 120 -5.73 -13.02 -7.11
C GLY A 120 -4.44 -13.06 -6.26
N PRO A 121 -4.40 -12.36 -5.11
CA PRO A 121 -3.26 -12.41 -4.22
C PRO A 121 -3.13 -13.81 -3.63
N THR A 122 -1.88 -14.27 -3.51
CA THR A 122 -1.61 -15.50 -2.78
C THR A 122 -1.75 -15.30 -1.28
N GLU A 123 -2.08 -16.37 -0.55
CA GLU A 123 -2.13 -16.30 0.92
C GLU A 123 -0.79 -15.83 1.50
N SER A 124 0.32 -16.28 0.95
CA SER A 124 1.66 -15.86 1.35
C SER A 124 1.90 -14.35 1.17
N LEU A 125 1.36 -13.74 0.10
CA LEU A 125 1.43 -12.30 -0.10
C LEU A 125 0.66 -11.55 1.00
N ILE A 126 -0.57 -11.97 1.28
CA ILE A 126 -1.40 -11.32 2.31
C ILE A 126 -0.77 -11.48 3.70
N GLN A 127 -0.30 -12.67 4.04
CA GLN A 127 0.41 -12.90 5.30
C GLN A 127 1.70 -12.10 5.39
N GLY A 128 2.49 -12.02 4.30
CA GLY A 128 3.72 -11.24 4.23
C GLY A 128 3.45 -9.74 4.42
N LEU A 129 2.44 -9.20 3.76
CA LEU A 129 1.99 -7.80 3.93
C LEU A 129 1.56 -7.54 5.38
N HIS A 130 0.69 -8.40 5.92
CA HIS A 130 0.24 -8.26 7.31
C HIS A 130 1.41 -8.28 8.28
N GLN A 131 2.30 -9.25 8.16
CA GLN A 131 3.48 -9.35 9.03
C GLN A 131 4.45 -8.18 8.87
N SER A 132 4.67 -7.71 7.64
CA SER A 132 5.62 -6.62 7.39
C SER A 132 5.12 -5.26 7.88
N VAL A 133 3.80 -5.02 7.78
CA VAL A 133 3.18 -3.74 8.17
C VAL A 133 2.83 -3.71 9.65
N PHE A 134 2.22 -4.80 10.15
CA PHE A 134 1.75 -4.89 11.54
C PHE A 134 2.75 -5.57 12.47
N ARG A 135 3.93 -5.92 12.02
CA ARG A 135 5.04 -6.06 12.95
C ARG A 135 5.27 -4.67 13.55
N ALA A 136 4.45 -4.34 14.54
CA ALA A 136 4.91 -3.47 15.59
C ALA A 136 6.30 -4.01 15.93
N GLU A 137 7.31 -3.18 15.87
CA GLU A 137 8.62 -3.49 16.46
C GLU A 137 8.28 -3.96 17.86
N LYS A 138 8.22 -5.28 18.06
CA LYS A 138 7.91 -5.82 19.37
C LYS A 138 9.12 -5.45 20.20
N ARG A 139 8.98 -4.36 20.93
CA ARG A 139 10.00 -3.88 21.87
C ARG A 139 9.98 -4.76 23.08
N ILE A 140 11.11 -5.39 23.36
CA ILE A 140 11.34 -6.12 24.59
C ILE A 140 12.21 -5.23 25.47
N GLY A 141 11.60 -4.69 26.52
CA GLY A 141 12.33 -3.97 27.57
C GLY A 141 13.10 -4.96 28.44
N LEU A 142 14.40 -4.77 28.52
CA LEU A 142 15.28 -5.54 29.40
C LEU A 142 15.63 -4.69 30.63
N VAL A 143 15.55 -5.28 31.80
CA VAL A 143 16.02 -4.67 33.04
C VAL A 143 17.16 -5.54 33.61
N LEU A 144 18.33 -4.94 33.80
CA LEU A 144 19.47 -5.60 34.38
C LEU A 144 19.52 -5.31 35.88
N PHE A 145 19.55 -6.35 36.68
CA PHE A 145 19.78 -6.27 38.13
C PHE A 145 21.23 -6.64 38.46
N GLY A 146 21.93 -5.71 39.04
CA GLY A 146 23.34 -5.87 39.43
C GLY A 146 24.32 -5.42 38.33
N LYS A 147 25.09 -4.39 38.61
CA LYS A 147 26.13 -3.83 37.73
C LYS A 147 27.56 -4.26 38.14
N GLY A 148 27.69 -5.42 38.76
CA GLY A 148 29.00 -6.01 39.03
C GLY A 148 29.74 -6.43 37.76
N ASN A 149 30.84 -7.15 37.88
CA ASN A 149 31.70 -7.56 36.77
C ASN A 149 30.93 -8.29 35.67
N ILE A 150 29.96 -9.17 36.02
CA ILE A 150 29.15 -9.93 35.05
C ILE A 150 28.15 -8.98 34.36
N GLY A 151 27.45 -8.13 35.12
CA GLY A 151 26.48 -7.19 34.57
C GLY A 151 27.12 -6.17 33.63
N SER A 152 28.27 -5.63 33.98
CA SER A 152 29.01 -4.74 33.10
C SER A 152 29.44 -5.41 31.80
N ARG A 153 29.93 -6.64 31.89
CA ARG A 153 30.31 -7.40 30.68
C ARG A 153 29.13 -7.74 29.78
N TRP A 154 27.98 -8.04 30.40
CA TRP A 154 26.74 -8.28 29.66
C TRP A 154 26.27 -7.00 28.92
N LEU A 155 26.35 -5.82 29.54
CA LEU A 155 26.01 -4.54 28.91
C LEU A 155 26.87 -4.26 27.65
N GLU A 156 28.19 -4.48 27.77
CA GLU A 156 29.09 -4.34 26.62
C GLU A 156 28.74 -5.28 25.50
N LEU A 157 28.46 -6.54 25.81
CA LEU A 157 28.06 -7.56 24.83
C LEU A 157 26.72 -7.21 24.18
N PHE A 158 25.73 -6.83 24.98
CA PHE A 158 24.42 -6.41 24.51
C PHE A 158 24.52 -5.20 23.57
N ALA A 159 25.24 -4.16 23.94
CA ALA A 159 25.43 -2.97 23.12
C ALA A 159 26.06 -3.31 21.75
N ARG A 160 26.98 -4.27 21.70
CA ARG A 160 27.64 -4.72 20.47
C ARG A 160 26.73 -5.57 19.60
N GLU A 161 25.93 -6.46 20.19
CA GLU A 161 25.16 -7.48 19.47
C GLU A 161 23.68 -7.11 19.30
N GLN A 162 23.19 -6.00 19.86
CA GLN A 162 21.77 -5.61 19.86
C GLN A 162 21.16 -5.57 18.47
N SER A 163 21.86 -4.99 17.49
CA SER A 163 21.37 -4.89 16.11
C SER A 163 21.28 -6.26 15.44
N THR A 164 22.28 -7.11 15.64
CA THR A 164 22.31 -8.49 15.14
C THR A 164 21.19 -9.32 15.75
N LEU A 165 20.98 -9.19 17.06
CA LEU A 165 19.91 -9.87 17.77
C LEU A 165 18.53 -9.44 17.27
N SER A 166 18.32 -8.14 17.08
CA SER A 166 17.08 -7.58 16.54
C SER A 166 16.82 -8.06 15.11
N ALA A 167 17.83 -8.09 14.25
CA ALA A 167 17.72 -8.59 12.89
C ALA A 167 17.36 -10.09 12.83
N ARG A 168 17.93 -10.91 13.71
CA ARG A 168 17.69 -12.36 13.74
C ARG A 168 16.33 -12.73 14.33
N THR A 169 15.87 -11.99 15.34
CA THR A 169 14.66 -12.35 16.10
C THR A 169 13.41 -11.61 15.63
N GLY A 170 13.59 -10.45 14.95
CA GLY A 170 12.49 -9.55 14.58
C GLY A 170 11.92 -8.79 15.77
N PHE A 171 12.63 -8.76 16.93
CA PHE A 171 12.29 -7.96 18.11
C PHE A 171 13.29 -6.84 18.27
N GLU A 172 12.85 -5.65 18.65
CA GLU A 172 13.72 -4.58 19.12
C GLU A 172 13.97 -4.79 20.62
N PHE A 173 15.21 -5.05 20.99
CA PHE A 173 15.59 -5.16 22.40
C PHE A 173 16.08 -3.80 22.90
N VAL A 174 15.46 -3.29 23.96
CA VAL A 174 15.80 -2.00 24.55
C VAL A 174 16.16 -2.21 26.01
N LEU A 175 17.32 -1.68 26.44
CA LEU A 175 17.65 -1.65 27.84
C LEU A 175 16.77 -0.58 28.52
N ALA A 176 15.76 -1.02 29.27
CA ALA A 176 14.79 -0.18 29.95
C ALA A 176 15.29 0.34 31.29
N GLY A 177 16.25 -0.37 31.92
CA GLY A 177 16.82 0.05 33.17
C GLY A 177 17.97 -0.83 33.64
N VAL A 178 18.80 -0.27 34.47
CA VAL A 178 19.85 -0.97 35.23
C VAL A 178 19.65 -0.66 36.71
N VAL A 179 19.46 -1.69 37.51
CA VAL A 179 19.32 -1.57 38.98
C VAL A 179 20.60 -2.07 39.61
N ASP A 180 21.23 -1.23 40.40
CA ASP A 180 22.44 -1.59 41.19
C ASP A 180 22.08 -1.68 42.65
N SER A 181 22.74 -2.56 43.38
CA SER A 181 22.48 -2.80 44.82
C SER A 181 23.34 -1.90 45.70
#